data_883c3b936133079b9e167d99366b0473
#
_entry.id   883c3b936133079b9e167d99366b0473
#
_cell.length_a   1.000
_cell.length_b   1.000
_cell.length_c   1.000
_cell.angle_alpha   90.00
_cell.angle_beta   90.00
_cell.angle_gamma   90.00
#
_symmetry.space_group_name_H-M   'P 1'
#
loop_
_entity.id
_entity.type
_entity.pdbx_description
1 polymer ?
#
loop_
_entity_poly.entity_id
_entity_poly.type
_entity_poly.pdbx_seq_one_letter_code
_entity_poly.pdbx_strand_id
1 'polypeptide(L)'
;MQVLLPVRTEAPYGNPRYHGVHRGVERHGLVLGLHAWGRVGNAPTASGFTHSYLEDYLANSQLIAQAHVTSLVSEGVFARCPALKVALLECGFTWLPFLLWRFDKDWKAVWREVPWVKERPSAYVHRHVRLSTAPAHMPADPAVLARLPDLMPVAELLMYASDHPHRHGGGIEPLLDHLDEAGRAAILGGNAARLYGLREA
;
A
#
# COMPACT_ATOMS: atom_id res chain seq x y z
N MET A 1 14.14 8.57 -4.98
CA MET A 1 13.87 8.07 -6.36
C MET A 1 13.19 6.71 -6.26
N GLN A 2 12.37 6.29 -7.25
CA GLN A 2 11.64 4.99 -7.18
C GLN A 2 11.70 4.23 -8.50
N VAL A 3 11.48 2.92 -8.41
CA VAL A 3 11.13 2.05 -9.53
C VAL A 3 9.60 1.90 -9.51
N LEU A 4 8.92 2.35 -10.54
CA LEU A 4 7.46 2.29 -10.64
C LEU A 4 7.05 1.06 -11.43
N LEU A 5 6.18 0.23 -10.85
CA LEU A 5 5.64 -0.97 -11.46
C LEU A 5 4.10 -0.95 -11.42
N PRO A 6 3.43 -1.49 -12.47
CA PRO A 6 1.98 -1.60 -12.49
C PRO A 6 1.50 -2.68 -11.53
N VAL A 7 0.35 -2.50 -10.90
CA VAL A 7 -0.22 -3.54 -10.02
C VAL A 7 -0.75 -4.75 -10.81
N ARG A 8 -1.22 -4.55 -12.04
CA ARG A 8 -1.78 -5.63 -12.86
C ARG A 8 -0.65 -6.40 -13.58
N THR A 9 -0.30 -7.56 -13.05
CA THR A 9 0.85 -8.37 -13.45
C THR A 9 0.48 -9.84 -13.59
N GLU A 10 1.39 -10.64 -14.12
CA GLU A 10 1.21 -12.10 -14.26
C GLU A 10 1.21 -12.83 -12.91
N ALA A 11 1.89 -12.30 -11.91
CA ALA A 11 1.97 -12.87 -10.57
C ALA A 11 2.15 -11.75 -9.54
N PRO A 12 1.69 -11.93 -8.29
CA PRO A 12 1.93 -10.96 -7.22
C PRO A 12 3.43 -10.72 -6.99
N TYR A 13 3.79 -9.50 -6.62
CA TYR A 13 5.20 -9.09 -6.51
C TYR A 13 6.01 -9.78 -5.41
N GLY A 14 5.40 -10.53 -4.50
CA GLY A 14 6.14 -11.43 -3.60
C GLY A 14 6.74 -12.64 -4.30
N ASN A 15 6.23 -13.01 -5.49
CA ASN A 15 6.67 -14.19 -6.21
C ASN A 15 8.20 -14.19 -6.42
N PRO A 16 8.87 -15.34 -6.23
CA PRO A 16 10.32 -15.48 -6.37
C PRO A 16 10.92 -14.95 -7.68
N ARG A 17 10.16 -14.92 -8.77
CA ARG A 17 10.60 -14.34 -10.06
C ARG A 17 11.02 -12.87 -9.95
N TYR A 18 10.48 -12.14 -8.97
CA TYR A 18 10.77 -10.72 -8.74
C TYR A 18 11.88 -10.47 -7.71
N HIS A 19 12.48 -11.50 -7.11
CA HIS A 19 13.53 -11.32 -6.10
C HIS A 19 14.75 -10.53 -6.61
N GLY A 20 15.06 -10.66 -7.90
CA GLY A 20 16.12 -9.85 -8.53
C GLY A 20 15.79 -8.35 -8.52
N VAL A 21 14.52 -8.01 -8.75
CA VAL A 21 14.03 -6.62 -8.71
C VAL A 21 14.12 -6.08 -7.29
N HIS A 22 13.64 -6.83 -6.28
CA HIS A 22 13.67 -6.40 -4.88
C HIS A 22 15.10 -6.10 -4.42
N ARG A 23 16.04 -7.03 -4.66
CA ARG A 23 17.45 -6.81 -4.32
C ARG A 23 18.08 -5.62 -5.07
N GLY A 24 17.69 -5.42 -6.33
CA GLY A 24 18.14 -4.26 -7.10
C GLY A 24 17.64 -2.95 -6.52
N VAL A 25 16.35 -2.88 -6.22
CA VAL A 25 15.70 -1.70 -5.61
C VAL A 25 16.34 -1.38 -4.25
N GLU A 26 16.46 -2.37 -3.38
CA GLU A 26 17.06 -2.22 -2.05
C GLU A 26 18.54 -1.78 -2.15
N ARG A 27 19.36 -2.47 -2.94
CA ARG A 27 20.80 -2.17 -3.10
C ARG A 27 21.06 -0.74 -3.55
N HIS A 28 20.15 -0.18 -4.35
CA HIS A 28 20.27 1.21 -4.84
C HIS A 28 19.54 2.23 -3.96
N GLY A 29 19.00 1.82 -2.81
CA GLY A 29 18.27 2.71 -1.91
C GLY A 29 17.02 3.33 -2.55
N LEU A 30 16.40 2.63 -3.50
CA LEU A 30 15.20 3.08 -4.19
C LEU A 30 13.94 2.62 -3.46
N VAL A 31 12.81 3.25 -3.78
CA VAL A 31 11.49 2.82 -3.36
C VAL A 31 10.86 1.96 -4.45
N LEU A 32 10.21 0.87 -4.08
CA LEU A 32 9.35 0.09 -4.98
C LEU A 32 7.97 0.73 -5.01
N GLY A 33 7.65 1.47 -6.06
CA GLY A 33 6.33 2.05 -6.30
C GLY A 33 5.43 1.06 -7.03
N LEU A 34 4.26 0.75 -6.47
CA LEU A 34 3.22 -0.04 -7.10
C LEU A 34 2.04 0.87 -7.40
N HIS A 35 1.71 1.03 -8.67
CA HIS A 35 0.70 1.97 -9.13
C HIS A 35 -0.54 1.24 -9.63
N ALA A 36 -1.73 1.75 -9.29
CA ALA A 36 -3.05 1.22 -9.68
C ALA A 36 -3.26 1.29 -11.18
N TRP A 37 -2.51 0.51 -11.89
CA TRP A 37 -2.49 0.46 -13.34
C TRP A 37 -1.92 -0.88 -13.80
N GLY A 38 -2.05 -1.21 -15.09
CA GLY A 38 -1.54 -2.49 -15.47
C GLY A 38 -1.52 -2.85 -16.94
N ARG A 39 -0.95 -4.00 -17.21
CA ARG A 39 -0.82 -4.55 -18.56
C ARG A 39 -2.15 -5.13 -19.02
N VAL A 40 -2.60 -4.73 -20.20
CA VAL A 40 -3.71 -5.38 -20.91
C VAL A 40 -3.35 -6.87 -21.13
N GLY A 41 -4.29 -7.76 -20.86
CA GLY A 41 -4.09 -9.21 -20.99
C GLY A 41 -3.82 -9.94 -19.69
N ASN A 42 -3.46 -9.26 -18.59
CA ASN A 42 -3.42 -9.87 -17.27
C ASN A 42 -4.75 -9.68 -16.55
N ALA A 43 -5.28 -10.74 -15.95
CA ALA A 43 -6.52 -10.67 -15.20
C ALA A 43 -6.33 -9.81 -13.94
N PRO A 44 -7.29 -8.92 -13.60
CA PRO A 44 -7.19 -8.08 -12.42
C PRO A 44 -7.58 -8.77 -11.12
N THR A 45 -8.23 -9.92 -11.19
CA THR A 45 -8.68 -10.69 -10.02
C THR A 45 -8.19 -12.14 -10.07
N ALA A 46 -8.18 -12.80 -8.91
CA ALA A 46 -7.90 -14.24 -8.83
C ALA A 46 -8.94 -15.10 -9.57
N SER A 47 -10.14 -14.55 -9.82
CA SER A 47 -11.23 -15.22 -10.56
C SER A 47 -11.19 -14.93 -12.07
N GLY A 48 -10.24 -14.14 -12.54
CA GLY A 48 -10.11 -13.82 -13.95
C GLY A 48 -10.45 -12.38 -14.32
N PHE A 49 -10.90 -12.18 -15.56
CA PHE A 49 -11.25 -10.88 -16.10
C PHE A 49 -12.62 -10.42 -15.61
N THR A 50 -12.75 -9.11 -15.47
CA THR A 50 -13.99 -8.42 -15.11
C THR A 50 -14.83 -8.11 -16.35
N HIS A 51 -16.14 -7.96 -16.18
CA HIS A 51 -17.07 -7.67 -17.27
C HIS A 51 -17.42 -6.19 -17.40
N SER A 52 -17.36 -5.44 -16.29
CA SER A 52 -17.71 -4.04 -16.27
C SER A 52 -16.51 -3.16 -15.94
N TYR A 53 -16.58 -1.91 -16.39
CA TYR A 53 -15.57 -0.90 -16.04
C TYR A 53 -15.51 -0.66 -14.53
N LEU A 54 -16.65 -0.70 -13.84
CA LEU A 54 -16.70 -0.53 -12.38
C LEU A 54 -15.96 -1.65 -11.64
N GLU A 55 -16.17 -2.91 -12.05
CA GLU A 55 -15.43 -4.04 -11.48
C GLU A 55 -13.95 -3.93 -11.75
N ASP A 56 -13.56 -3.58 -12.99
CA ASP A 56 -12.15 -3.43 -13.35
C ASP A 56 -11.48 -2.31 -12.56
N TYR A 57 -12.18 -1.19 -12.39
CA TYR A 57 -11.67 -0.05 -11.62
C TYR A 57 -11.42 -0.38 -10.15
N LEU A 58 -12.35 -1.07 -9.51
CA LEU A 58 -12.17 -1.56 -8.13
C LEU A 58 -11.05 -2.61 -8.02
N ALA A 59 -10.99 -3.52 -8.98
CA ALA A 59 -10.00 -4.59 -8.98
C ALA A 59 -8.57 -4.04 -9.18
N ASN A 60 -8.38 -3.11 -10.11
CA ASN A 60 -7.08 -2.53 -10.42
C ASN A 60 -6.50 -1.63 -9.32
N SER A 61 -7.29 -1.20 -8.37
CA SER A 61 -6.81 -0.39 -7.26
C SER A 61 -6.67 -1.20 -5.97
N GLN A 62 -7.80 -1.52 -5.34
CA GLN A 62 -7.81 -2.06 -3.98
C GLN A 62 -7.52 -3.57 -3.91
N LEU A 63 -8.22 -4.38 -4.70
CA LEU A 63 -8.13 -5.84 -4.57
C LEU A 63 -6.75 -6.36 -4.95
N ILE A 64 -6.19 -5.83 -6.01
CA ILE A 64 -4.87 -6.23 -6.49
C ILE A 64 -3.75 -5.75 -5.54
N ALA A 65 -3.89 -4.55 -4.95
CA ALA A 65 -2.97 -4.05 -3.95
C ALA A 65 -2.93 -4.94 -2.70
N GLN A 66 -4.09 -5.40 -2.24
CA GLN A 66 -4.18 -6.36 -1.13
C GLN A 66 -3.44 -7.67 -1.45
N ALA A 67 -3.59 -8.18 -2.66
CA ALA A 67 -2.87 -9.37 -3.12
C ALA A 67 -1.35 -9.15 -3.12
N HIS A 68 -0.87 -7.99 -3.58
CA HIS A 68 0.55 -7.67 -3.54
C HIS A 68 1.10 -7.54 -2.13
N VAL A 69 0.42 -6.83 -1.24
CA VAL A 69 0.85 -6.69 0.17
C VAL A 69 0.91 -8.06 0.84
N THR A 70 -0.14 -8.87 0.66
CA THR A 70 -0.16 -10.24 1.19
C THR A 70 1.02 -11.06 0.68
N SER A 71 1.27 -11.02 -0.62
CA SER A 71 2.35 -11.78 -1.25
C SER A 71 3.74 -11.31 -0.80
N LEU A 72 3.99 -9.99 -0.75
CA LEU A 72 5.28 -9.43 -0.30
C LEU A 72 5.65 -9.92 1.10
N VAL A 73 4.69 -9.97 2.01
CA VAL A 73 4.93 -10.47 3.38
C VAL A 73 5.04 -11.99 3.39
N SER A 74 4.06 -12.71 2.84
CA SER A 74 3.99 -14.18 2.90
C SER A 74 5.17 -14.87 2.23
N GLU A 75 5.64 -14.33 1.11
CA GLU A 75 6.81 -14.85 0.39
C GLU A 75 8.15 -14.40 1.00
N GLY A 76 8.12 -13.64 2.12
CA GLY A 76 9.30 -13.25 2.88
C GLY A 76 10.20 -12.25 2.16
N VAL A 77 9.64 -11.37 1.33
CA VAL A 77 10.42 -10.34 0.63
C VAL A 77 11.12 -9.44 1.64
N PHE A 78 10.42 -8.98 2.67
CA PHE A 78 10.98 -8.10 3.71
C PHE A 78 11.97 -8.80 4.65
N ALA A 79 11.90 -10.12 4.77
CA ALA A 79 12.92 -10.88 5.48
C ALA A 79 14.24 -10.97 4.69
N ARG A 80 14.15 -11.03 3.36
CA ARG A 80 15.30 -11.06 2.44
C ARG A 80 15.85 -9.69 2.11
N CYS A 81 14.99 -8.68 2.09
CA CYS A 81 15.30 -7.29 1.76
C CYS A 81 14.79 -6.38 2.89
N PRO A 82 15.47 -6.35 4.06
CA PRO A 82 14.98 -5.65 5.26
C PRO A 82 15.01 -4.11 5.15
N ALA A 83 15.73 -3.56 4.19
CA ALA A 83 15.74 -2.13 3.92
C ALA A 83 14.80 -1.71 2.78
N LEU A 84 14.15 -2.67 2.10
CA LEU A 84 13.22 -2.39 1.01
C LEU A 84 12.04 -1.55 1.51
N LYS A 85 11.73 -0.48 0.76
CA LYS A 85 10.59 0.39 0.99
C LYS A 85 9.61 0.25 -0.17
N VAL A 86 8.31 0.24 0.13
CA VAL A 86 7.23 0.10 -0.85
C VAL A 86 6.27 1.27 -0.75
N ALA A 87 5.90 1.86 -1.88
CA ALA A 87 4.85 2.87 -1.99
C ALA A 87 3.69 2.31 -2.82
N LEU A 88 2.50 2.30 -2.26
CA LEU A 88 1.26 1.98 -2.98
C LEU A 88 0.65 3.29 -3.48
N LEU A 89 0.52 3.43 -4.79
CA LEU A 89 0.07 4.64 -5.44
C LEU A 89 -1.28 4.39 -6.10
N GLU A 90 -2.26 5.25 -5.82
CA GLU A 90 -3.65 5.16 -6.27
C GLU A 90 -4.38 3.85 -5.88
N CYS A 91 -3.87 3.16 -4.89
CA CYS A 91 -4.41 1.87 -4.45
C CYS A 91 -5.49 2.00 -3.36
N GLY A 92 -5.86 3.22 -2.96
CA GLY A 92 -6.68 3.44 -1.77
C GLY A 92 -5.97 3.01 -0.49
N PHE A 93 -6.57 3.27 0.67
CA PHE A 93 -5.95 2.94 1.96
C PHE A 93 -6.93 2.41 3.01
N THR A 94 -8.24 2.67 2.87
CA THR A 94 -9.26 2.31 3.88
C THR A 94 -9.48 0.80 4.03
N TRP A 95 -9.02 0.00 3.09
CA TRP A 95 -9.06 -1.46 3.14
C TRP A 95 -7.99 -2.06 4.07
N LEU A 96 -6.96 -1.30 4.40
CA LEU A 96 -5.76 -1.83 5.06
C LEU A 96 -6.02 -2.42 6.46
N PRO A 97 -6.74 -1.77 7.38
CA PRO A 97 -6.95 -2.33 8.72
C PRO A 97 -7.64 -3.70 8.68
N PHE A 98 -8.64 -3.87 7.84
CA PHE A 98 -9.36 -5.15 7.72
C PHE A 98 -8.47 -6.27 7.17
N LEU A 99 -7.63 -5.95 6.18
CA LEU A 99 -6.64 -6.91 5.68
C LEU A 99 -5.68 -7.31 6.80
N LEU A 100 -5.12 -6.35 7.54
CA LEU A 100 -4.10 -6.61 8.55
C LEU A 100 -4.64 -7.42 9.72
N TRP A 101 -5.87 -7.13 10.19
CA TRP A 101 -6.51 -7.93 11.25
C TRP A 101 -6.68 -9.39 10.84
N ARG A 102 -7.17 -9.62 9.63
CA ARG A 102 -7.31 -10.97 9.09
C ARG A 102 -5.95 -11.64 8.91
N PHE A 103 -4.99 -10.95 8.34
CA PHE A 103 -3.67 -11.46 8.05
C PHE A 103 -2.92 -11.88 9.32
N ASP A 104 -2.93 -11.04 10.35
CA ASP A 104 -2.30 -11.35 11.65
C ASP A 104 -2.95 -12.57 12.32
N LYS A 105 -4.28 -12.69 12.21
CA LYS A 105 -5.02 -13.83 12.76
C LYS A 105 -4.67 -15.13 12.03
N ASP A 106 -4.73 -15.12 10.71
CA ASP A 106 -4.49 -16.32 9.90
C ASP A 106 -3.03 -16.76 9.98
N TRP A 107 -2.08 -15.80 9.99
CA TRP A 107 -0.67 -16.11 10.21
C TRP A 107 -0.40 -16.87 11.50
N LYS A 108 -1.07 -16.55 12.60
CA LYS A 108 -0.94 -17.29 13.86
C LYS A 108 -1.32 -18.77 13.72
N ALA A 109 -2.24 -19.08 12.83
CA ALA A 109 -2.69 -20.45 12.60
C ALA A 109 -1.72 -21.26 11.70
N VAL A 110 -1.10 -20.58 10.73
CA VAL A 110 -0.32 -21.24 9.67
C VAL A 110 1.15 -20.80 9.59
N TRP A 111 1.68 -20.12 10.62
CA TRP A 111 3.03 -19.55 10.62
C TRP A 111 4.14 -20.53 10.22
N ARG A 112 3.92 -21.83 10.41
CA ARG A 112 4.89 -22.87 10.04
C ARG A 112 5.06 -23.02 8.53
N GLU A 113 4.08 -22.61 7.73
CA GLU A 113 4.18 -22.60 6.27
C GLU A 113 5.05 -21.46 5.74
N VAL A 114 5.16 -20.39 6.54
CA VAL A 114 5.92 -19.18 6.21
C VAL A 114 6.97 -18.86 7.28
N PRO A 115 7.92 -19.78 7.54
CA PRO A 115 8.83 -19.70 8.68
C PRO A 115 9.80 -18.51 8.65
N TRP A 116 9.90 -17.82 7.51
CA TRP A 116 10.64 -16.57 7.35
C TRP A 116 9.87 -15.33 7.84
N VAL A 117 8.56 -15.42 8.04
CA VAL A 117 7.74 -14.35 8.64
C VAL A 117 7.81 -14.51 10.16
N LYS A 118 8.71 -13.75 10.81
CA LYS A 118 9.06 -13.92 12.22
C LYS A 118 8.21 -13.10 13.19
N GLU A 119 7.48 -12.14 12.69
CA GLU A 119 6.61 -11.25 13.45
C GLU A 119 5.25 -11.09 12.74
N ARG A 120 4.31 -10.41 13.37
CA ARG A 120 2.99 -10.20 12.77
C ARG A 120 3.10 -9.54 11.40
N PRO A 121 2.35 -9.98 10.39
CA PRO A 121 2.27 -9.34 9.08
C PRO A 121 2.08 -7.83 9.12
N SER A 122 1.23 -7.33 10.04
CA SER A 122 1.01 -5.90 10.24
C SER A 122 2.30 -5.14 10.57
N ALA A 123 3.22 -5.72 11.35
CA ALA A 123 4.49 -5.08 11.70
C ALA A 123 5.38 -4.86 10.47
N TYR A 124 5.43 -5.82 9.55
CA TYR A 124 6.13 -5.64 8.26
C TYR A 124 5.50 -4.53 7.44
N VAL A 125 4.16 -4.51 7.34
CA VAL A 125 3.47 -3.48 6.55
C VAL A 125 3.73 -2.08 7.13
N HIS A 126 3.60 -1.90 8.43
CA HIS A 126 3.86 -0.60 9.07
C HIS A 126 5.29 -0.11 8.85
N ARG A 127 6.26 -1.03 8.85
CA ARG A 127 7.68 -0.70 8.66
C ARG A 127 8.03 -0.37 7.22
N HIS A 128 7.49 -1.11 6.27
CA HIS A 128 7.96 -1.14 4.88
C HIS A 128 7.05 -0.44 3.88
N VAL A 129 5.75 -0.27 4.18
CA VAL A 129 4.76 0.19 3.21
C VAL A 129 4.26 1.59 3.55
N ARG A 130 4.08 2.41 2.52
CA ARG A 130 3.35 3.69 2.59
C ARG A 130 2.32 3.74 1.48
N LEU A 131 1.25 4.52 1.69
CA LEU A 131 0.13 4.61 0.76
C LEU A 131 -0.11 6.06 0.37
N SER A 132 -0.35 6.33 -0.91
CA SER A 132 -0.75 7.67 -1.36
C SER A 132 -2.21 7.94 -1.00
N THR A 133 -2.53 9.22 -0.79
CA THR A 133 -3.88 9.65 -0.42
C THR A 133 -4.82 9.84 -1.60
N ALA A 134 -4.32 9.98 -2.80
CA ALA A 134 -5.17 10.10 -4.00
C ALA A 134 -5.30 8.76 -4.70
N PRO A 135 -6.51 8.42 -5.21
CA PRO A 135 -7.80 9.00 -4.80
C PRO A 135 -8.17 8.65 -3.36
N ALA A 136 -8.73 9.60 -2.63
CA ALA A 136 -9.09 9.42 -1.22
C ALA A 136 -10.45 8.71 -1.10
N HIS A 137 -10.44 7.40 -1.16
CA HIS A 137 -11.64 6.56 -1.00
C HIS A 137 -12.06 6.47 0.47
N MET A 138 -12.62 7.56 0.99
CA MET A 138 -12.98 7.69 2.40
C MET A 138 -14.48 7.49 2.63
N PRO A 139 -14.89 7.12 3.86
CA PRO A 139 -16.30 7.11 4.25
C PRO A 139 -16.92 8.49 4.07
N ALA A 140 -18.14 8.54 3.54
CA ALA A 140 -18.90 9.79 3.41
C ALA A 140 -19.45 10.28 4.76
N ASP A 141 -19.67 9.37 5.72
CA ASP A 141 -20.14 9.71 7.07
C ASP A 141 -18.96 10.27 7.90
N PRO A 142 -19.02 11.54 8.36
CA PRO A 142 -17.96 12.14 9.17
C PRO A 142 -17.69 11.40 10.48
N ALA A 143 -18.72 10.78 11.09
CA ALA A 143 -18.56 10.02 12.33
C ALA A 143 -17.75 8.74 12.12
N VAL A 144 -17.87 8.10 10.95
CA VAL A 144 -17.06 6.96 10.57
C VAL A 144 -15.64 7.41 10.21
N LEU A 145 -15.51 8.51 9.49
CA LEU A 145 -14.22 9.08 9.12
C LEU A 145 -13.38 9.46 10.35
N ALA A 146 -13.99 10.06 11.36
CA ALA A 146 -13.34 10.42 12.62
C ALA A 146 -12.71 9.23 13.37
N ARG A 147 -13.20 8.02 13.11
CA ARG A 147 -12.68 6.78 13.72
C ARG A 147 -11.52 6.14 12.96
N LEU A 148 -11.20 6.64 11.76
CA LEU A 148 -10.16 6.03 10.93
C LEU A 148 -8.76 6.07 11.59
N PRO A 149 -8.35 7.15 12.28
CA PRO A 149 -7.09 7.16 13.04
C PRO A 149 -7.01 6.12 14.16
N ASP A 150 -8.14 5.70 14.73
CA ASP A 150 -8.21 4.63 15.74
C ASP A 150 -8.01 3.25 15.12
N LEU A 151 -8.36 3.08 13.85
CA LEU A 151 -8.31 1.80 13.14
C LEU A 151 -6.96 1.52 12.48
N MET A 152 -6.23 2.56 12.10
CA MET A 152 -4.91 2.47 11.48
C MET A 152 -4.08 3.74 11.77
N PRO A 153 -2.74 3.63 11.85
CA PRO A 153 -1.86 4.77 12.08
C PRO A 153 -1.74 5.63 10.81
N VAL A 154 -2.81 6.35 10.47
CA VAL A 154 -2.91 7.17 9.24
C VAL A 154 -1.76 8.16 9.12
N ALA A 155 -1.37 8.81 10.24
CA ALA A 155 -0.30 9.79 10.28
C ALA A 155 1.07 9.22 9.93
N GLU A 156 1.28 7.92 10.12
CA GLU A 156 2.54 7.24 9.79
C GLU A 156 2.55 6.65 8.38
N LEU A 157 1.40 6.17 7.92
CA LEU A 157 1.29 5.36 6.71
C LEU A 157 0.98 6.16 5.45
N LEU A 158 0.25 7.29 5.59
CA LEU A 158 -0.23 8.02 4.43
C LEU A 158 0.78 9.06 3.94
N MET A 159 0.82 9.23 2.63
CA MET A 159 1.57 10.27 1.94
C MET A 159 0.62 11.07 1.05
N TYR A 160 0.64 12.38 1.20
CA TYR A 160 -0.17 13.25 0.35
C TYR A 160 0.16 13.08 -1.13
N ALA A 161 -0.89 12.99 -1.94
CA ALA A 161 -0.83 13.03 -3.38
C ALA A 161 -2.09 13.72 -3.90
N SER A 162 -1.97 14.54 -4.93
CA SER A 162 -3.11 15.18 -5.60
C SER A 162 -3.56 14.45 -6.86
N ASP A 163 -2.65 13.66 -7.43
CA ASP A 163 -2.82 13.00 -8.74
C ASP A 163 -3.15 14.00 -9.86
N HIS A 164 -2.61 15.22 -9.76
CA HIS A 164 -2.80 16.24 -10.80
C HIS A 164 -2.28 15.74 -12.17
N PRO A 165 -3.01 15.90 -13.28
CA PRO A 165 -4.21 16.72 -13.48
C PRO A 165 -5.56 16.01 -13.31
N HIS A 166 -5.58 14.76 -12.84
CA HIS A 166 -6.81 14.03 -12.61
C HIS A 166 -7.65 14.70 -11.53
N ARG A 167 -8.99 14.59 -11.67
CA ARG A 167 -9.94 15.13 -10.70
C ARG A 167 -10.67 13.98 -10.02
N HIS A 168 -10.41 13.79 -8.76
CA HIS A 168 -11.12 12.86 -7.90
C HIS A 168 -12.21 13.61 -7.13
N GLY A 169 -13.32 12.99 -6.84
CA GLY A 169 -14.50 13.62 -6.24
C GLY A 169 -14.35 14.09 -4.79
N GLY A 170 -13.13 14.16 -4.25
CA GLY A 170 -12.80 14.64 -2.91
C GLY A 170 -11.32 14.46 -2.61
N GLY A 171 -10.79 15.27 -1.69
CA GLY A 171 -9.42 15.23 -1.22
C GLY A 171 -9.30 14.58 0.17
N ILE A 172 -8.12 14.66 0.75
CA ILE A 172 -7.80 14.13 2.08
C ILE A 172 -8.19 15.09 3.22
N GLU A 173 -8.55 16.32 2.92
CA GLU A 173 -8.81 17.40 3.86
C GLU A 173 -9.73 16.98 5.02
N PRO A 174 -10.87 16.31 4.78
CA PRO A 174 -11.74 15.90 5.87
C PRO A 174 -11.06 14.96 6.90
N LEU A 175 -10.11 14.14 6.46
CA LEU A 175 -9.35 13.29 7.39
C LEU A 175 -8.32 14.12 8.17
N LEU A 176 -7.67 15.09 7.52
CA LEU A 176 -6.69 15.96 8.19
C LEU A 176 -7.32 16.74 9.34
N ASP A 177 -8.60 17.08 9.28
CA ASP A 177 -9.32 17.80 10.36
C ASP A 177 -9.43 17.00 11.66
N HIS A 178 -9.27 15.67 11.60
CA HIS A 178 -9.26 14.78 12.75
C HIS A 178 -7.85 14.49 13.32
N LEU A 179 -6.82 15.16 12.80
CA LEU A 179 -5.42 14.95 13.22
C LEU A 179 -4.86 16.19 13.90
N ASP A 180 -3.89 15.98 14.77
CA ASP A 180 -3.05 17.04 15.30
C ASP A 180 -2.10 17.61 14.23
N GLU A 181 -1.42 18.69 14.56
CA GLU A 181 -0.49 19.38 13.66
C GLU A 181 0.64 18.47 13.18
N ALA A 182 1.18 17.65 14.08
CA ALA A 182 2.26 16.72 13.75
C ALA A 182 1.80 15.64 12.75
N GLY A 183 0.61 15.08 12.94
CA GLY A 183 0.01 14.10 12.04
C GLY A 183 -0.29 14.69 10.66
N ARG A 184 -0.81 15.92 10.61
CA ARG A 184 -1.03 16.66 9.35
C ARG A 184 0.28 16.87 8.61
N ALA A 185 1.30 17.40 9.27
CA ALA A 185 2.62 17.64 8.68
C ALA A 185 3.27 16.34 8.19
N ALA A 186 3.10 15.25 8.94
CA ALA A 186 3.59 13.94 8.53
C ALA A 186 2.97 13.48 7.20
N ILE A 187 1.65 13.57 7.05
CA ILE A 187 0.94 13.17 5.82
C ILE A 187 1.29 14.12 4.67
N LEU A 188 1.26 15.43 4.90
CA LEU A 188 1.43 16.44 3.84
C LEU A 188 2.82 16.47 3.21
N GLY A 189 3.84 15.96 3.91
CA GLY A 189 5.19 15.93 3.34
C GLY A 189 6.19 15.04 4.09
N GLY A 190 6.11 14.99 5.42
CA GLY A 190 7.09 14.30 6.26
C GLY A 190 7.26 12.83 5.94
N ASN A 191 6.17 12.10 5.68
CA ASN A 191 6.23 10.67 5.35
C ASN A 191 6.90 10.43 3.98
N ALA A 192 6.59 11.25 2.99
CA ALA A 192 7.24 11.18 1.69
C ALA A 192 8.74 11.55 1.81
N ALA A 193 9.07 12.61 2.54
CA ALA A 193 10.46 12.99 2.78
C ALA A 193 11.26 11.85 3.41
N ARG A 194 10.74 11.20 4.45
CA ARG A 194 11.38 10.04 5.09
C ARG A 194 11.49 8.83 4.16
N LEU A 195 10.42 8.52 3.41
CA LEU A 195 10.41 7.37 2.51
C LEU A 195 11.46 7.51 1.39
N TYR A 196 11.51 8.68 0.76
CA TYR A 196 12.38 8.95 -0.39
C TYR A 196 13.75 9.52 -0.02
N GLY A 197 14.02 9.74 1.28
CA GLY A 197 15.28 10.32 1.75
C GLY A 197 15.46 11.76 1.26
N LEU A 198 14.39 12.54 1.16
CA LEU A 198 14.45 13.94 0.82
C LEU A 198 14.88 14.76 2.04
N ARG A 199 15.62 15.85 1.81
CA ARG A 199 15.90 16.82 2.88
C ARG A 199 14.59 17.55 3.21
N GLU A 200 14.32 17.73 4.49
CA GLU A 200 13.26 18.65 4.93
C GLU A 200 13.63 20.04 4.45
N ALA A 201 12.68 20.69 3.79
CA ALA A 201 12.85 22.05 3.25
C ALA A 201 12.79 23.08 4.37
#